data_37d68edf0de090ceb9774bdea0e8b753
#
_entry.id   37d68edf0de090ceb9774bdea0e8b753
#
_cell.length_a   1.000
_cell.length_b   1.000
_cell.length_c   1.000
_cell.angle_alpha   90.00
_cell.angle_beta   90.00
_cell.angle_gamma   90.00
#
_symmetry.space_group_name_H-M   'P 1'
#
loop_
_entity.id
_entity.type
_entity.pdbx_description
1 polymer ?
#
loop_
_entity_poly.entity_id
_entity_poly.type
_entity_poly.pdbx_seq_one_letter_code
_entity_poly.pdbx_strand_id
1 'polypeptide(L)'
;LVGSEMCIRDRCGHGIGTKLHEAPEIPNYEMNRKGMKLRKGMTLAIEPMINIGGCAVNWLDDDWTVVTRDGSLSAHYENTVLITEDEPILLTLSK
;
A
#
# COMPACT_ATOMS: atom_id res chain seq x y z
N LEU A 1 1.84 -16.95 -2.35
CA LEU A 1 0.67 -17.11 -3.21
C LEU A 1 0.90 -16.38 -4.53
N VAL A 2 1.07 -17.12 -5.62
CA VAL A 2 1.45 -16.56 -6.93
C VAL A 2 0.45 -15.51 -7.42
N GLY A 3 -0.84 -15.74 -7.25
CA GLY A 3 -1.87 -14.79 -7.64
C GLY A 3 -1.86 -13.52 -6.80
N SER A 4 -1.51 -13.63 -5.53
CA SER A 4 -1.43 -12.48 -4.62
C SER A 4 -0.28 -11.55 -4.96
N GLU A 5 0.84 -12.07 -5.44
CA GLU A 5 1.99 -11.24 -5.85
C GLU A 5 1.64 -10.31 -6.99
N MET A 6 0.88 -10.79 -7.97
CA MET A 6 0.45 -9.95 -9.09
C MET A 6 -0.50 -8.85 -8.64
N CYS A 7 -1.37 -9.12 -7.71
CA CYS A 7 -2.28 -8.13 -7.15
C CYS A 7 -1.52 -7.06 -6.35
N ILE A 8 -0.50 -7.45 -5.64
CA ILE A 8 0.34 -6.56 -4.83
C ILE A 8 1.10 -5.57 -5.72
N ARG A 9 1.51 -5.99 -6.92
CA ARG A 9 2.30 -5.14 -7.83
C ARG A 9 1.57 -3.90 -8.33
N ASP A 10 0.25 -4.00 -8.50
CA ASP A 10 -0.55 -2.91 -9.05
C ASP A 10 -0.90 -1.84 -8.03
N ARG A 11 -0.55 -2.06 -6.77
CA ARG A 11 -0.86 -1.15 -5.66
C ARG A 11 0.41 -0.85 -4.90
N CYS A 12 0.57 0.40 -4.49
CA CYS A 12 1.71 0.79 -3.67
C CYS A 12 1.28 1.73 -2.56
N GLY A 13 2.04 1.73 -1.48
CA GLY A 13 1.94 2.74 -0.46
C GLY A 13 2.59 4.03 -0.93
N HIS A 14 2.58 5.04 -0.09
CA HIS A 14 3.04 6.37 -0.46
C HIS A 14 3.57 7.14 0.75
N GLY A 15 4.37 8.16 0.48
CA GLY A 15 4.68 9.15 1.48
C GLY A 15 3.43 9.95 1.86
N ILE A 16 3.41 10.44 3.06
CA ILE A 16 2.35 11.29 3.57
C ILE A 16 2.95 12.36 4.48
N GLY A 17 2.55 13.59 4.34
CA GLY A 17 3.09 14.69 5.13
C GLY A 17 2.30 15.94 4.83
N THR A 18 2.88 16.87 4.11
CA THR A 18 2.20 18.07 3.67
C THR A 18 1.01 17.75 2.77
N LYS A 19 1.14 16.70 1.97
CA LYS A 19 0.07 16.19 1.10
C LYS A 19 -0.36 14.80 1.55
N LEU A 20 -1.59 14.43 1.24
CA LEU A 20 -2.10 13.09 1.54
C LEU A 20 -1.30 12.01 0.81
N HIS A 21 -0.92 12.29 -0.43
CA HIS A 21 -0.08 11.41 -1.23
C HIS A 21 1.11 12.20 -1.75
N GLU A 22 2.30 11.76 -1.37
CA GLU A 22 3.55 12.35 -1.83
C GLU A 22 4.64 11.28 -1.99
N ALA A 23 5.77 11.65 -2.59
CA ALA A 23 6.89 10.72 -2.71
C ALA A 23 7.39 10.28 -1.33
N PRO A 24 7.96 9.06 -1.20
CA PRO A 24 8.16 8.09 -2.27
C PRO A 24 6.94 7.17 -2.50
N GLU A 25 6.92 6.46 -3.62
CA GLU A 25 6.04 5.31 -3.80
C GLU A 25 6.63 4.12 -3.07
N ILE A 26 5.79 3.37 -2.35
CA ILE A 26 6.22 2.23 -1.55
C ILE A 26 5.64 0.96 -2.16
N PRO A 27 6.38 0.23 -3.01
CA PRO A 27 5.90 -1.02 -3.57
C PRO A 27 5.68 -2.06 -2.49
N ASN A 28 4.71 -2.94 -2.70
CA ASN A 28 4.44 -4.08 -1.81
C ASN A 28 5.14 -5.35 -2.32
N TYR A 29 6.16 -5.21 -3.15
CA TYR A 29 6.95 -6.30 -3.71
C TYR A 29 8.42 -5.90 -3.76
N GLU A 30 9.30 -6.91 -3.82
CA GLU A 30 10.74 -6.67 -3.91
C GLU A 30 11.11 -6.15 -5.30
N MET A 31 11.92 -5.10 -5.32
CA MET A 31 12.41 -4.47 -6.55
C MET A 31 13.88 -4.85 -6.78
N ASN A 32 14.28 -4.95 -8.05
CA ASN A 32 15.65 -5.26 -8.44
C ASN A 32 16.64 -4.12 -8.21
N ARG A 33 16.16 -2.94 -7.86
CA ARG A 33 16.99 -1.76 -7.62
C ARG A 33 16.56 -1.05 -6.34
N LYS A 34 17.48 -0.33 -5.75
CA LYS A 34 17.18 0.50 -4.57
C LYS A 34 16.27 1.66 -4.95
N GLY A 35 15.28 1.90 -4.13
CA GLY A 35 14.43 3.07 -4.22
C GLY A 35 15.04 4.26 -3.46
N MET A 36 14.18 5.21 -3.10
CA MET A 36 14.56 6.37 -2.29
C MET A 36 15.03 5.91 -0.91
N LYS A 37 16.10 6.51 -0.42
CA LYS A 37 16.57 6.29 0.95
C LYS A 37 15.58 6.88 1.95
N LEU A 38 15.14 6.08 2.91
CA LEU A 38 14.27 6.55 3.98
C LEU A 38 15.06 7.36 4.99
N ARG A 39 14.50 8.47 5.40
CA ARG A 39 15.13 9.38 6.36
C ARG A 39 14.25 9.55 7.59
N LYS A 40 14.87 9.75 8.73
CA LYS A 40 14.20 10.08 9.99
C LYS A 40 13.22 11.23 9.80
N GLY A 41 12.03 11.08 10.32
CA GLY A 41 10.96 12.07 10.22
C GLY A 41 10.00 11.86 9.05
N MET A 42 10.32 10.98 8.10
CA MET A 42 9.38 10.63 7.04
C MET A 42 8.19 9.85 7.59
N THR A 43 7.00 10.15 7.10
CA THR A 43 5.81 9.37 7.34
C THR A 43 5.35 8.69 6.06
N LEU A 44 5.02 7.42 6.15
CA LEU A 44 4.68 6.59 5.01
C LEU A 44 3.38 5.84 5.26
N ALA A 45 2.55 5.74 4.25
CA ALA A 45 1.40 4.84 4.27
C ALA A 45 1.80 3.52 3.61
N ILE A 46 1.73 2.44 4.35
CA ILE A 46 1.99 1.10 3.84
C ILE A 46 0.64 0.40 3.75
N GLU A 47 0.21 0.07 2.55
CA GLU A 47 -1.17 -0.32 2.31
C GLU A 47 -1.33 -1.49 1.34
N PRO A 48 -0.88 -2.70 1.73
CA PRO A 48 -1.07 -3.87 0.88
C PRO A 48 -2.55 -4.21 0.71
N MET A 49 -2.88 -4.71 -0.48
CA MET A 49 -4.20 -5.20 -0.80
C MET A 49 -4.10 -6.63 -1.29
N ILE A 50 -4.94 -7.51 -0.79
CA ILE A 50 -4.94 -8.93 -1.12
C ILE A 50 -6.31 -9.35 -1.62
N ASN A 51 -6.36 -9.96 -2.80
CA ASN A 51 -7.56 -10.58 -3.33
C ASN A 51 -7.45 -12.10 -3.23
N ILE A 52 -8.53 -12.75 -2.81
CA ILE A 52 -8.57 -14.22 -2.73
C ILE A 52 -8.59 -14.84 -4.13
N GLY A 53 -9.29 -14.19 -5.06
CA GLY A 53 -9.39 -14.64 -6.45
C GLY A 53 -8.42 -13.88 -7.36
N GLY A 54 -8.89 -13.50 -8.54
CA GLY A 54 -8.10 -12.79 -9.53
C GLY A 54 -7.76 -11.36 -9.14
N CYS A 55 -6.74 -10.81 -9.77
CA CYS A 55 -6.28 -9.44 -9.51
C CYS A 55 -7.11 -8.38 -10.21
N ALA A 56 -7.86 -8.75 -11.22
CA ALA A 56 -8.63 -7.78 -12.00
C ALA A 56 -9.70 -7.12 -11.14
N VAL A 57 -9.85 -5.83 -11.31
CA VAL A 57 -10.81 -5.01 -10.57
C VAL A 57 -11.68 -4.22 -11.53
N ASN A 58 -12.85 -3.81 -11.06
CA ASN A 58 -13.74 -2.91 -11.77
C ASN A 58 -13.93 -1.64 -10.95
N TRP A 59 -13.87 -0.50 -11.63
CA TRP A 59 -14.22 0.78 -11.04
C TRP A 59 -15.71 1.02 -11.23
N LEU A 60 -16.40 1.39 -10.18
CA LEU A 60 -17.83 1.71 -10.26
C LEU A 60 -18.03 3.15 -10.77
N ASP A 61 -19.28 3.48 -11.11
CA ASP A 61 -19.65 4.77 -11.73
C ASP A 61 -19.44 5.98 -10.81
N ASP A 62 -19.25 5.75 -9.52
CA ASP A 62 -18.96 6.84 -8.57
C ASP A 62 -17.50 7.35 -8.65
N ASP A 63 -16.68 6.80 -9.55
CA ASP A 63 -15.26 7.10 -9.73
C ASP A 63 -14.40 6.86 -8.49
N TRP A 64 -14.92 6.18 -7.50
CA TRP A 64 -14.28 5.94 -6.22
C TRP A 64 -14.23 4.46 -5.84
N THR A 65 -15.36 3.78 -5.89
CA THR A 65 -15.48 2.41 -5.45
C THR A 65 -14.84 1.45 -6.43
N VAL A 66 -13.99 0.56 -5.91
CA VAL A 66 -13.30 -0.48 -6.67
C VAL A 66 -13.71 -1.82 -6.10
N VAL A 67 -14.12 -2.73 -6.96
CA VAL A 67 -14.53 -4.09 -6.56
C VAL A 67 -13.73 -5.11 -7.35
N THR A 68 -13.59 -6.32 -6.80
CA THR A 68 -12.98 -7.42 -7.54
C THR A 68 -13.87 -7.79 -8.73
N ARG A 69 -13.25 -8.04 -9.90
CA ARG A 69 -14.01 -8.37 -11.12
C ARG A 69 -14.75 -9.70 -10.99
N ASP A 70 -14.16 -10.67 -10.31
CA ASP A 70 -14.73 -12.01 -10.14
C ASP A 70 -15.65 -12.14 -8.91
N GLY A 71 -15.85 -11.05 -8.17
CA GLY A 71 -16.70 -11.07 -6.97
C GLY A 71 -16.06 -11.72 -5.74
N SER A 72 -14.80 -12.14 -5.82
CA SER A 72 -14.11 -12.76 -4.70
C SER A 72 -13.81 -11.75 -3.60
N LEU A 73 -13.50 -12.25 -2.41
CA LEU A 73 -13.17 -11.41 -1.25
C LEU A 73 -11.82 -10.70 -1.46
N SER A 74 -11.76 -9.49 -0.95
CA SER A 74 -10.54 -8.68 -0.94
C SER A 74 -10.32 -8.09 0.44
N ALA A 75 -9.06 -7.90 0.82
CA ALA A 75 -8.70 -7.26 2.07
C ALA A 75 -7.66 -6.15 1.80
N HIS A 76 -7.87 -5.01 2.44
CA HIS A 76 -6.95 -3.89 2.42
C HIS A 76 -6.55 -3.57 3.85
N TYR A 77 -5.25 -3.47 4.09
CA TYR A 77 -4.71 -3.13 5.40
C TYR A 77 -3.73 -1.98 5.25
N GLU A 78 -3.98 -0.89 5.95
CA GLU A 78 -3.16 0.30 5.86
C GLU A 78 -2.71 0.77 7.23
N ASN A 79 -1.43 1.13 7.33
CA ASN A 79 -0.88 1.81 8.49
C ASN A 79 0.00 2.96 8.06
N THR A 80 -0.03 4.04 8.83
CA THR A 80 0.91 5.13 8.71
C THR A 80 2.07 4.88 9.65
N VAL A 81 3.28 4.97 9.14
CA VAL A 81 4.51 4.63 9.84
C VAL A 81 5.42 5.85 9.89
N LEU A 82 5.99 6.13 11.04
CA LEU A 82 7.01 7.15 11.22
C LEU A 82 8.39 6.50 11.18
N ILE A 83 9.26 6.99 10.32
CA ILE A 83 10.65 6.54 10.23
C ILE A 83 11.48 7.26 11.29
N THR A 84 12.19 6.49 12.09
CA THR A 84 13.07 6.99 13.16
C THR A 84 14.50 6.51 12.94
N GLU A 85 15.41 6.88 13.82
CA GLU A 85 16.79 6.35 13.81
C GLU A 85 16.85 4.88 14.19
N ASP A 86 15.86 4.41 14.92
CA ASP A 86 15.76 3.04 15.40
C ASP A 86 14.61 2.30 14.68
N GLU A 87 13.72 1.70 15.42
CA GLU A 87 12.57 1.00 14.87
C GLU A 87 11.48 1.98 14.42
N PRO A 88 10.80 1.70 13.31
CA PRO A 88 9.67 2.51 12.88
C PRO A 88 8.54 2.49 13.92
N ILE A 89 7.80 3.57 13.99
CA ILE A 89 6.66 3.70 14.89
C ILE A 89 5.36 3.62 14.07
N LEU A 90 4.47 2.71 14.44
CA LEU A 90 3.14 2.63 13.87
C LEU A 90 2.25 3.70 14.49
N LEU A 91 1.87 4.70 13.70
CA LEU A 91 1.06 5.83 14.19
C LEU A 91 -0.43 5.49 14.26
N THR A 92 -0.88 4.55 13.47
CA THR A 92 -2.30 4.20 13.33
C THR A 92 -2.65 2.86 13.99
N LEU A 93 -1.78 2.37 14.86
CA LEU A 93 -2.05 1.11 15.55
C LEU A 93 -3.19 1.29 16.56
N SER A 94 -4.25 0.51 16.39
CA SER A 94 -5.35 0.46 17.35
C SER A 94 -4.93 -0.29 18.61
N LYS A 95 -5.35 0.23 19.75
CA LYS A 95 -5.10 -0.42 21.04
C LYS A 95 -6.26 -1.34 21.41
#